data_c58c987d0719673a5c0523ccd460c243
#
_entry.id   c58c987d0719673a5c0523ccd460c243
#
_cell.length_a   1.000
_cell.length_b   1.000
_cell.length_c   1.000
_cell.angle_alpha   90.00
_cell.angle_beta   90.00
_cell.angle_gamma   90.00
#
_symmetry.space_group_name_H-M   'P 1'
#
loop_
_entity.id
_entity.type
_entity.pdbx_description
1 polymer ?
#
loop_
_entity_poly.entity_id
_entity_poly.type
_entity_poly.pdbx_seq_one_letter_code
_entity_poly.pdbx_strand_id
1 'polypeptide(L)'
;MENSNNMNLIYGIKDKPGFGKTMLFALQQLLAIMAATIAVPAIVGHGLTASAALFGAGVGTFVYLVFTKSSSPVFLGSSFAFIGSMFSAFAGAETLGLAQAAGYWGLIIGALMAGIVYIVIALVVKFCGVKWIDRLMPPVIIGPTVAIIGLSLSGNAVGDLMKSSVEGGSTYVALICGLFTLAVTMLCSTYGKKVGKLIPFIIGIFAGYVLASLFALIGKLTGNASLTVINYSALTSLDFTSFSGYMSLPKFTFLLGGTEGLKAVTGKYLLTLFTAYVPVAFVVFAEHLADHKNLSAIVGTNLLEEPGLTRTLLGDGVGTMISTAFGGCPNTTYGESIGCVAITRNASTVSIWGCASICIIFSLISPLVALLETIPSCVMGGVCVALYGFIAVSGFKMFQQVDLNKNKNLFVASVIFITGVGGMVVRFGAVEIRTVACALILGILTNIMLSGEKDS
;
A
#
# COMPACT_ATOMS: atom_id res chain seq x y z
N MET A 1 -12.67 17.66 -28.81
CA MET A 1 -11.89 16.71 -29.62
C MET A 1 -11.83 15.40 -28.86
N GLU A 2 -12.73 14.49 -29.21
CA GLU A 2 -12.79 13.13 -28.69
C GLU A 2 -11.60 12.32 -29.24
N ASN A 3 -10.53 12.21 -28.50
CA ASN A 3 -9.58 11.12 -28.67
C ASN A 3 -9.88 10.08 -27.58
N SER A 4 -10.94 9.30 -27.81
CA SER A 4 -11.19 8.07 -27.07
C SER A 4 -10.15 7.04 -27.50
N ASN A 5 -8.99 7.01 -26.85
CA ASN A 5 -8.16 5.82 -26.78
C ASN A 5 -8.90 4.76 -25.94
N ASN A 6 -10.07 4.33 -26.41
CA ASN A 6 -10.77 3.19 -25.83
C ASN A 6 -9.88 1.96 -26.01
N MET A 7 -9.27 1.54 -24.92
CA MET A 7 -8.52 0.28 -24.92
C MET A 7 -9.52 -0.84 -25.23
N ASN A 8 -9.32 -1.59 -26.31
CA ASN A 8 -10.19 -2.72 -26.66
C ASN A 8 -10.09 -3.77 -25.55
N LEU A 9 -11.01 -3.74 -24.59
CA LEU A 9 -11.09 -4.72 -23.51
C LEU A 9 -11.51 -6.08 -24.08
N ILE A 10 -10.91 -7.15 -23.55
CA ILE A 10 -11.33 -8.54 -23.84
C ILE A 10 -12.58 -8.86 -23.03
N TYR A 11 -12.64 -8.34 -21.79
CA TYR A 11 -13.78 -8.47 -20.89
C TYR A 11 -14.06 -7.12 -20.21
N GLY A 12 -15.29 -6.63 -20.38
CA GLY A 12 -15.82 -5.44 -19.71
C GLY A 12 -16.15 -5.71 -18.22
N ILE A 13 -16.56 -4.65 -17.52
CA ILE A 13 -16.81 -4.67 -16.08
C ILE A 13 -17.81 -5.76 -15.64
N LYS A 14 -18.90 -5.92 -16.39
CA LYS A 14 -20.01 -6.85 -16.08
C LYS A 14 -19.88 -8.21 -16.77
N ASP A 15 -18.84 -8.40 -17.59
CA ASP A 15 -18.63 -9.66 -18.28
C ASP A 15 -18.22 -10.76 -17.31
N LYS A 16 -18.65 -11.98 -17.61
CA LYS A 16 -18.36 -13.17 -16.80
C LYS A 16 -17.50 -14.13 -17.62
N PRO A 17 -16.17 -14.04 -17.54
CA PRO A 17 -15.29 -15.02 -18.15
C PRO A 17 -15.63 -16.42 -17.64
N GLY A 18 -15.45 -17.47 -18.46
CA GLY A 18 -15.61 -18.84 -17.99
C GLY A 18 -14.64 -19.15 -16.84
N PHE A 19 -14.98 -20.13 -16.00
CA PHE A 19 -14.27 -20.43 -14.73
C PHE A 19 -12.74 -20.47 -14.87
N GLY A 20 -12.19 -21.21 -15.84
CA GLY A 20 -10.74 -21.31 -16.04
C GLY A 20 -10.08 -19.97 -16.38
N LYS A 21 -10.75 -19.12 -17.19
CA LYS A 21 -10.24 -17.77 -17.50
C LYS A 21 -10.34 -16.85 -16.30
N THR A 22 -11.44 -16.91 -15.54
CA THR A 22 -11.61 -16.16 -14.28
C THR A 22 -10.49 -16.50 -13.31
N MET A 23 -10.20 -17.80 -13.11
CA MET A 23 -9.10 -18.23 -12.23
C MET A 23 -7.74 -17.73 -12.70
N LEU A 24 -7.47 -17.79 -14.01
CA LEU A 24 -6.22 -17.30 -14.58
C LEU A 24 -6.06 -15.79 -14.31
N PHE A 25 -7.08 -14.99 -14.61
CA PHE A 25 -7.05 -13.54 -14.41
C PHE A 25 -6.99 -13.17 -12.91
N ALA A 26 -7.71 -13.90 -12.06
CA ALA A 26 -7.66 -13.73 -10.61
C ALA A 26 -6.26 -14.00 -10.05
N LEU A 27 -5.60 -15.06 -10.50
CA LEU A 27 -4.24 -15.38 -10.10
C LEU A 27 -3.24 -14.32 -10.62
N GLN A 28 -3.38 -13.87 -11.87
CA GLN A 28 -2.56 -12.79 -12.41
C GLN A 28 -2.70 -11.50 -11.59
N GLN A 29 -3.94 -11.15 -11.23
CA GLN A 29 -4.24 -9.99 -10.40
C GLN A 29 -3.60 -10.13 -9.01
N LEU A 30 -3.75 -11.29 -8.36
CA LEU A 30 -3.13 -11.56 -7.07
C LEU A 30 -1.61 -11.43 -7.12
N LEU A 31 -0.96 -12.04 -8.10
CA LEU A 31 0.49 -11.95 -8.25
C LEU A 31 0.97 -10.51 -8.53
N ALA A 32 0.17 -9.71 -9.23
CA ALA A 32 0.51 -8.30 -9.47
C ALA A 32 0.50 -7.48 -8.18
N ILE A 33 -0.47 -7.72 -7.27
CA ILE A 33 -0.66 -6.93 -6.05
C ILE A 33 0.08 -7.48 -4.83
N MET A 34 0.47 -8.76 -4.86
CA MET A 34 0.96 -9.47 -3.68
C MET A 34 2.22 -8.84 -3.10
N ALA A 35 3.19 -8.46 -3.95
CA ALA A 35 4.45 -7.87 -3.49
C ALA A 35 4.22 -6.59 -2.66
N ALA A 36 3.35 -5.69 -3.14
CA ALA A 36 3.01 -4.46 -2.43
C ALA A 36 2.25 -4.75 -1.13
N THR A 37 1.29 -5.70 -1.16
CA THR A 37 0.49 -6.04 0.01
C THR A 37 1.32 -6.62 1.16
N ILE A 38 2.33 -7.47 0.86
CA ILE A 38 3.19 -8.07 1.88
C ILE A 38 4.32 -7.13 2.36
N ALA A 39 4.68 -6.13 1.56
CA ALA A 39 5.73 -5.19 1.92
C ALA A 39 5.35 -4.33 3.13
N VAL A 40 4.11 -3.86 3.22
CA VAL A 40 3.67 -2.95 4.29
C VAL A 40 3.84 -3.57 5.68
N PRO A 41 3.29 -4.77 5.99
CA PRO A 41 3.51 -5.38 7.31
C PRO A 41 4.99 -5.70 7.58
N ALA A 42 5.76 -6.07 6.56
CA ALA A 42 7.20 -6.32 6.70
C ALA A 42 7.98 -5.06 7.12
N ILE A 43 7.60 -3.88 6.58
CA ILE A 43 8.22 -2.58 6.91
C ILE A 43 7.82 -2.14 8.30
N VAL A 44 6.54 -2.22 8.65
CA VAL A 44 6.04 -1.78 9.95
C VAL A 44 6.54 -2.69 11.07
N GLY A 45 6.65 -3.98 10.83
CA GLY A 45 7.13 -4.94 11.81
C GLY A 45 6.12 -5.18 12.93
N HIS A 46 6.56 -5.12 14.19
CA HIS A 46 5.75 -5.31 15.40
C HIS A 46 4.90 -6.59 15.41
N GLY A 47 5.33 -7.66 14.71
CA GLY A 47 4.60 -8.91 14.63
C GLY A 47 3.41 -8.92 13.67
N LEU A 48 3.24 -7.89 12.86
CA LEU A 48 2.33 -7.92 11.72
C LEU A 48 2.85 -8.93 10.68
N THR A 49 1.94 -9.72 10.11
CA THR A 49 2.30 -10.81 9.19
C THR A 49 1.75 -10.59 7.79
N ALA A 50 2.48 -11.07 6.78
CA ALA A 50 2.02 -11.09 5.40
C ALA A 50 0.68 -11.82 5.24
N SER A 51 0.50 -12.91 5.99
CA SER A 51 -0.73 -13.70 6.03
C SER A 51 -1.94 -12.85 6.45
N ALA A 52 -1.84 -12.13 7.60
CA ALA A 52 -2.92 -11.28 8.08
C ALA A 52 -3.23 -10.14 7.10
N ALA A 53 -2.19 -9.52 6.51
CA ALA A 53 -2.37 -8.45 5.52
C ALA A 53 -3.06 -8.94 4.24
N LEU A 54 -2.69 -10.12 3.71
CA LEU A 54 -3.37 -10.74 2.57
C LEU A 54 -4.84 -11.07 2.89
N PHE A 55 -5.12 -11.62 4.08
CA PHE A 55 -6.49 -11.87 4.53
C PHE A 55 -7.29 -10.56 4.58
N GLY A 56 -6.76 -9.55 5.25
CA GLY A 56 -7.38 -8.23 5.37
C GLY A 56 -7.64 -7.58 4.02
N ALA A 57 -6.67 -7.63 3.09
CA ALA A 57 -6.81 -7.10 1.73
C ALA A 57 -7.94 -7.81 0.95
N GLY A 58 -8.01 -9.14 1.06
CA GLY A 58 -9.10 -9.91 0.43
C GLY A 58 -10.47 -9.54 0.98
N VAL A 59 -10.62 -9.48 2.30
CA VAL A 59 -11.88 -9.09 2.96
C VAL A 59 -12.25 -7.64 2.65
N GLY A 60 -11.28 -6.71 2.73
CA GLY A 60 -11.50 -5.31 2.37
C GLY A 60 -11.97 -5.13 0.94
N THR A 61 -11.38 -5.91 0.00
CA THR A 61 -11.80 -5.91 -1.41
C THR A 61 -13.23 -6.46 -1.58
N PHE A 62 -13.63 -7.49 -0.83
CA PHE A 62 -15.01 -7.95 -0.84
C PHE A 62 -15.99 -6.86 -0.41
N VAL A 63 -15.68 -6.17 0.68
CA VAL A 63 -16.49 -5.04 1.16
C VAL A 63 -16.60 -3.97 0.07
N TYR A 64 -15.48 -3.59 -0.55
CA TYR A 64 -15.46 -2.63 -1.64
C TYR A 64 -16.35 -3.04 -2.82
N LEU A 65 -16.25 -4.28 -3.28
CA LEU A 65 -17.07 -4.80 -4.39
C LEU A 65 -18.56 -4.82 -4.07
N VAL A 66 -18.93 -5.06 -2.80
CA VAL A 66 -20.34 -4.97 -2.35
C VAL A 66 -20.84 -3.53 -2.43
N PHE A 67 -20.09 -2.55 -1.89
CA PHE A 67 -20.48 -1.13 -1.91
C PHE A 67 -20.55 -0.57 -3.33
N THR A 68 -19.64 -0.96 -4.20
CA THR A 68 -19.60 -0.53 -5.61
C THR A 68 -20.56 -1.33 -6.50
N LYS A 69 -21.33 -2.27 -5.94
CA LYS A 69 -22.22 -3.19 -6.70
C LYS A 69 -21.49 -3.90 -7.83
N SER A 70 -20.24 -4.29 -7.59
CA SER A 70 -19.38 -4.93 -8.60
C SER A 70 -19.27 -4.12 -9.89
N SER A 71 -19.19 -2.78 -9.80
CA SER A 71 -19.06 -1.89 -10.96
C SER A 71 -17.72 -1.14 -11.01
N SER A 72 -16.79 -1.42 -10.09
CA SER A 72 -15.42 -0.88 -10.12
C SER A 72 -14.41 -2.03 -10.00
N PRO A 73 -13.68 -2.36 -11.06
CA PRO A 73 -12.78 -3.51 -11.11
C PRO A 73 -11.39 -3.17 -10.57
N VAL A 74 -11.30 -2.88 -9.27
CA VAL A 74 -10.03 -2.61 -8.58
C VAL A 74 -9.93 -3.45 -7.31
N PHE A 75 -8.73 -3.89 -6.97
CA PHE A 75 -8.39 -4.57 -5.74
C PHE A 75 -7.88 -3.56 -4.71
N LEU A 76 -8.28 -3.73 -3.44
CA LEU A 76 -7.77 -2.94 -2.33
C LEU A 76 -6.62 -3.69 -1.66
N GLY A 77 -5.49 -3.01 -1.47
CA GLY A 77 -4.36 -3.60 -0.76
C GLY A 77 -3.75 -2.67 0.29
N SER A 78 -2.75 -3.16 1.01
CA SER A 78 -2.13 -2.44 2.13
C SER A 78 -1.53 -1.10 1.70
N SER A 79 -1.98 0.00 2.28
CA SER A 79 -1.60 1.35 1.87
C SER A 79 -0.22 1.77 2.40
N PHE A 80 0.67 2.15 1.50
CA PHE A 80 1.98 2.72 1.84
C PHE A 80 1.86 4.09 2.51
N ALA A 81 0.84 4.87 2.16
CA ALA A 81 0.61 6.20 2.74
C ALA A 81 0.41 6.15 4.25
N PHE A 82 -0.21 5.08 4.76
CA PHE A 82 -0.45 4.91 6.19
C PHE A 82 0.73 4.34 6.98
N ILE A 83 1.85 3.96 6.37
CA ILE A 83 3.01 3.41 7.10
C ILE A 83 3.47 4.36 8.21
N GLY A 84 3.57 5.67 7.92
CA GLY A 84 3.91 6.68 8.93
C GLY A 84 2.90 6.74 10.07
N SER A 85 1.61 6.61 9.79
CA SER A 85 0.53 6.55 10.78
C SER A 85 0.61 5.28 11.62
N MET A 86 0.92 4.15 11.00
CA MET A 86 1.10 2.86 11.69
C MET A 86 2.30 2.91 12.65
N PHE A 87 3.43 3.49 12.24
CA PHE A 87 4.55 3.76 13.16
C PHE A 87 4.13 4.67 14.32
N SER A 88 3.33 5.71 14.06
CA SER A 88 2.84 6.61 15.11
C SER A 88 1.93 5.89 16.10
N ALA A 89 1.16 4.88 15.68
CA ALA A 89 0.33 4.09 16.56
C ALA A 89 1.19 3.33 17.59
N PHE A 90 2.25 2.65 17.17
CA PHE A 90 3.13 1.93 18.08
C PHE A 90 4.01 2.88 18.93
N ALA A 91 4.66 3.86 18.29
CA ALA A 91 5.50 4.84 18.99
C ALA A 91 4.70 5.70 19.99
N GLY A 92 3.44 6.05 19.65
CA GLY A 92 2.55 6.78 20.57
C GLY A 92 2.15 5.94 21.78
N ALA A 93 1.89 4.64 21.60
CA ALA A 93 1.65 3.72 22.69
C ALA A 93 2.88 3.61 23.61
N GLU A 94 4.07 3.41 23.03
CA GLU A 94 5.32 3.34 23.78
C GLU A 94 5.63 4.63 24.55
N THR A 95 5.50 5.80 23.91
CA THR A 95 5.73 7.12 24.52
C THR A 95 4.81 7.36 25.72
N LEU A 96 3.59 6.81 25.70
CA LEU A 96 2.63 6.91 26.79
C LEU A 96 2.77 5.78 27.83
N GLY A 97 3.78 4.92 27.70
CA GLY A 97 3.99 3.77 28.59
C GLY A 97 2.93 2.68 28.48
N LEU A 98 2.23 2.60 27.35
CA LEU A 98 1.21 1.59 27.12
C LEU A 98 1.86 0.30 26.58
N ALA A 99 1.23 -0.84 26.84
CA ALA A 99 1.68 -2.11 26.27
C ALA A 99 1.59 -2.12 24.74
N GLN A 100 2.43 -2.93 24.08
CA GLN A 100 2.40 -3.13 22.61
C GLN A 100 0.99 -3.50 22.10
N ALA A 101 0.20 -4.19 22.91
CA ALA A 101 -1.19 -4.53 22.63
C ALA A 101 -2.06 -3.29 22.31
N ALA A 102 -1.79 -2.15 22.96
CA ALA A 102 -2.47 -0.89 22.64
C ALA A 102 -2.10 -0.38 21.23
N GLY A 103 -0.88 -0.64 20.74
CA GLY A 103 -0.45 -0.29 19.39
C GLY A 103 -1.32 -0.97 18.31
N TYR A 104 -1.68 -2.24 18.49
CA TYR A 104 -2.58 -2.94 17.55
C TYR A 104 -3.99 -2.33 17.54
N TRP A 105 -4.53 -1.94 18.70
CA TRP A 105 -5.78 -1.17 18.74
C TRP A 105 -5.60 0.21 18.14
N GLY A 106 -4.41 0.80 18.26
CA GLY A 106 -4.07 2.04 17.57
C GLY A 106 -4.18 1.95 16.06
N LEU A 107 -3.76 0.83 15.47
CA LEU A 107 -3.96 0.58 14.03
C LEU A 107 -5.45 0.55 13.68
N ILE A 108 -6.25 -0.22 14.43
CA ILE A 108 -7.69 -0.39 14.17
C ILE A 108 -8.44 0.94 14.35
N ILE A 109 -8.21 1.63 15.47
CA ILE A 109 -8.87 2.91 15.77
C ILE A 109 -8.43 4.00 14.79
N GLY A 110 -7.14 4.03 14.42
CA GLY A 110 -6.64 4.95 13.40
C GLY A 110 -7.29 4.72 12.03
N ALA A 111 -7.42 3.46 11.62
CA ALA A 111 -8.14 3.11 10.39
C ALA A 111 -9.63 3.43 10.46
N LEU A 112 -10.27 3.27 11.63
CA LEU A 112 -11.65 3.73 11.85
C LEU A 112 -11.76 5.24 11.67
N MET A 113 -10.83 6.04 12.23
CA MET A 113 -10.80 7.49 12.04
C MET A 113 -10.62 7.87 10.57
N ALA A 114 -9.69 7.23 9.86
CA ALA A 114 -9.49 7.44 8.43
C ALA A 114 -10.73 7.07 7.61
N GLY A 115 -11.33 5.94 7.88
CA GLY A 115 -12.56 5.50 7.20
C GLY A 115 -13.75 6.41 7.47
N ILE A 116 -13.88 6.99 8.68
CA ILE A 116 -14.89 8.02 8.99
C ILE A 116 -14.66 9.25 8.11
N VAL A 117 -13.42 9.68 7.89
CA VAL A 117 -13.10 10.78 6.97
C VAL A 117 -13.63 10.46 5.57
N TYR A 118 -13.41 9.24 5.07
CA TYR A 118 -13.94 8.80 3.76
C TYR A 118 -15.47 8.82 3.71
N ILE A 119 -16.14 8.38 4.78
CA ILE A 119 -17.60 8.44 4.87
C ILE A 119 -18.09 9.89 4.84
N VAL A 120 -17.44 10.79 5.59
CA VAL A 120 -17.77 12.23 5.58
C VAL A 120 -17.57 12.82 4.18
N ILE A 121 -16.43 12.56 3.54
CA ILE A 121 -16.16 13.03 2.17
C ILE A 121 -17.20 12.47 1.21
N ALA A 122 -17.54 11.19 1.30
CA ALA A 122 -18.56 10.55 0.47
C ALA A 122 -19.95 11.22 0.62
N LEU A 123 -20.31 11.59 1.85
CA LEU A 123 -21.56 12.33 2.10
C LEU A 123 -21.50 13.75 1.53
N VAL A 124 -20.38 14.47 1.72
CA VAL A 124 -20.20 15.80 1.12
C VAL A 124 -20.27 15.72 -0.40
N VAL A 125 -19.60 14.74 -1.02
CA VAL A 125 -19.69 14.51 -2.48
C VAL A 125 -21.11 14.25 -2.93
N LYS A 126 -21.87 13.45 -2.17
CA LYS A 126 -23.26 13.14 -2.47
C LYS A 126 -24.17 14.37 -2.52
N PHE A 127 -23.96 15.33 -1.60
CA PHE A 127 -24.82 16.52 -1.47
C PHE A 127 -24.28 17.74 -2.20
N CYS A 128 -22.95 17.94 -2.24
CA CYS A 128 -22.29 19.14 -2.78
C CYS A 128 -21.59 18.90 -4.13
N GLY A 129 -21.55 17.64 -4.63
CA GLY A 129 -20.80 17.28 -5.83
C GLY A 129 -19.28 17.28 -5.60
N VAL A 130 -18.51 17.28 -6.71
CA VAL A 130 -17.04 17.10 -6.67
C VAL A 130 -16.23 18.41 -6.84
N LYS A 131 -16.86 19.53 -7.21
CA LYS A 131 -16.15 20.78 -7.56
C LYS A 131 -15.31 21.36 -6.42
N TRP A 132 -15.70 21.15 -5.17
CA TRP A 132 -14.98 21.64 -4.00
C TRP A 132 -13.61 20.95 -3.82
N ILE A 133 -13.49 19.71 -4.32
CA ILE A 133 -12.25 18.92 -4.24
C ILE A 133 -11.16 19.60 -5.03
N ASP A 134 -11.45 20.01 -6.27
CA ASP A 134 -10.47 20.68 -7.13
C ASP A 134 -10.00 22.02 -6.55
N ARG A 135 -10.84 22.66 -5.71
CA ARG A 135 -10.49 23.91 -5.02
C ARG A 135 -9.63 23.68 -3.77
N LEU A 136 -9.96 22.66 -2.97
CA LEU A 136 -9.25 22.37 -1.72
C LEU A 136 -7.93 21.64 -1.97
N MET A 137 -7.95 20.71 -2.92
CA MET A 137 -6.83 19.81 -3.24
C MET A 137 -6.54 19.83 -4.75
N PRO A 138 -6.06 20.97 -5.27
CA PRO A 138 -5.64 21.06 -6.66
C PRO A 138 -4.39 20.19 -6.93
N PRO A 139 -4.07 19.88 -8.19
CA PRO A 139 -2.90 19.07 -8.56
C PRO A 139 -1.57 19.54 -7.97
N VAL A 140 -1.43 20.86 -7.72
CA VAL A 140 -0.24 21.46 -7.07
C VAL A 140 -0.05 21.01 -5.63
N ILE A 141 -1.10 20.54 -4.96
CA ILE A 141 -1.03 19.96 -3.61
C ILE A 141 -0.93 18.44 -3.71
N ILE A 142 -1.83 17.81 -4.47
CA ILE A 142 -1.94 16.35 -4.54
C ILE A 142 -0.65 15.74 -5.09
N GLY A 143 -0.16 16.23 -6.23
CA GLY A 143 1.02 15.68 -6.90
C GLY A 143 2.25 15.61 -6.00
N PRO A 144 2.71 16.74 -5.44
CA PRO A 144 3.84 16.74 -4.51
C PRO A 144 3.59 15.89 -3.25
N THR A 145 2.37 15.91 -2.70
CA THR A 145 2.08 15.13 -1.49
C THR A 145 2.16 13.62 -1.75
N VAL A 146 1.62 13.14 -2.88
CA VAL A 146 1.75 11.72 -3.30
C VAL A 146 3.22 11.38 -3.56
N ALA A 147 3.98 12.27 -4.22
CA ALA A 147 5.40 12.05 -4.45
C ALA A 147 6.18 11.89 -3.13
N ILE A 148 5.86 12.68 -2.10
CA ILE A 148 6.49 12.61 -0.78
C ILE A 148 6.20 11.27 -0.07
N ILE A 149 5.07 10.59 -0.32
CA ILE A 149 4.84 9.26 0.24
C ILE A 149 5.98 8.32 -0.17
N GLY A 150 6.25 8.22 -1.48
CA GLY A 150 7.32 7.37 -1.98
C GLY A 150 8.72 7.83 -1.52
N LEU A 151 8.99 9.13 -1.58
CA LEU A 151 10.31 9.69 -1.20
C LEU A 151 10.58 9.55 0.30
N SER A 152 9.60 9.72 1.17
CA SER A 152 9.78 9.60 2.62
C SER A 152 10.11 8.17 3.07
N LEU A 153 9.76 7.17 2.27
CA LEU A 153 10.06 5.76 2.51
C LEU A 153 11.40 5.31 1.91
N SER A 154 12.06 6.16 1.14
CA SER A 154 13.32 5.81 0.44
C SER A 154 14.43 5.33 1.40
N GLY A 155 14.55 5.96 2.59
CA GLY A 155 15.50 5.54 3.61
C GLY A 155 15.29 4.10 4.09
N ASN A 156 14.04 3.67 4.23
CA ASN A 156 13.72 2.29 4.61
C ASN A 156 14.12 1.30 3.50
N ALA A 157 13.79 1.60 2.24
CA ALA A 157 14.16 0.74 1.13
C ALA A 157 15.68 0.57 0.99
N VAL A 158 16.44 1.67 1.09
CA VAL A 158 17.91 1.65 1.04
C VAL A 158 18.50 0.95 2.27
N GLY A 159 17.94 1.16 3.46
CA GLY A 159 18.34 0.44 4.68
C GLY A 159 18.14 -1.06 4.55
N ASP A 160 16.99 -1.48 4.04
CA ASP A 160 16.66 -2.90 3.86
C ASP A 160 17.54 -3.56 2.79
N LEU A 161 17.94 -2.85 1.71
CA LEU A 161 18.89 -3.36 0.72
C LEU A 161 20.19 -3.89 1.35
N MET A 162 20.64 -3.27 2.42
CA MET A 162 21.90 -3.62 3.10
C MET A 162 21.71 -4.51 4.33
N LYS A 163 20.45 -4.89 4.63
CA LYS A 163 20.10 -5.63 5.84
C LYS A 163 20.06 -7.13 5.60
N SER A 164 20.91 -7.88 6.32
CA SER A 164 20.78 -9.34 6.42
C SER A 164 19.61 -9.71 7.34
N SER A 165 18.89 -10.79 7.01
CA SER A 165 17.87 -11.38 7.89
C SER A 165 18.45 -12.36 8.91
N VAL A 166 19.78 -12.55 8.90
CA VAL A 166 20.51 -13.43 9.84
C VAL A 166 21.58 -12.58 10.54
N GLU A 167 21.72 -12.75 11.83
CA GLU A 167 22.79 -12.10 12.61
C GLU A 167 24.16 -12.58 12.12
N GLY A 168 25.09 -11.63 11.92
CA GLY A 168 26.42 -11.91 11.36
C GLY A 168 26.47 -12.09 9.83
N GLY A 169 25.35 -12.01 9.13
CA GLY A 169 25.32 -12.04 7.67
C GLY A 169 25.93 -10.78 7.04
N SER A 170 26.64 -10.94 5.92
CA SER A 170 27.38 -9.87 5.25
C SER A 170 26.43 -8.85 4.61
N THR A 171 26.61 -7.57 4.93
CA THR A 171 25.95 -6.43 4.29
C THR A 171 26.19 -6.39 2.78
N TYR A 172 27.38 -6.79 2.31
CA TYR A 172 27.70 -6.82 0.87
C TYR A 172 26.92 -7.90 0.13
N VAL A 173 26.77 -9.10 0.73
CA VAL A 173 25.95 -10.17 0.17
C VAL A 173 24.48 -9.75 0.14
N ALA A 174 23.98 -9.12 1.20
CA ALA A 174 22.64 -8.55 1.24
C ALA A 174 22.45 -7.53 0.10
N LEU A 175 23.37 -6.58 -0.05
CA LEU A 175 23.32 -5.57 -1.11
C LEU A 175 23.30 -6.19 -2.51
N ILE A 176 24.16 -7.19 -2.77
CA ILE A 176 24.17 -7.90 -4.07
C ILE A 176 22.80 -8.56 -4.34
N CYS A 177 22.23 -9.26 -3.36
CA CYS A 177 20.91 -9.90 -3.50
C CYS A 177 19.81 -8.87 -3.76
N GLY A 178 19.81 -7.75 -3.03
CA GLY A 178 18.83 -6.68 -3.18
C GLY A 178 18.94 -5.97 -4.54
N LEU A 179 20.15 -5.59 -4.96
CA LEU A 179 20.38 -4.97 -6.27
C LEU A 179 20.06 -5.93 -7.42
N PHE A 180 20.35 -7.22 -7.29
CA PHE A 180 19.96 -8.22 -8.27
C PHE A 180 18.45 -8.34 -8.38
N THR A 181 17.74 -8.35 -7.26
CA THR A 181 16.26 -8.31 -7.22
C THR A 181 15.71 -7.11 -7.97
N LEU A 182 16.24 -5.92 -7.69
CA LEU A 182 15.87 -4.68 -8.37
C LEU A 182 16.15 -4.76 -9.88
N ALA A 183 17.33 -5.22 -10.28
CA ALA A 183 17.72 -5.36 -11.68
C ALA A 183 16.77 -6.31 -12.43
N VAL A 184 16.49 -7.49 -11.88
CA VAL A 184 15.56 -8.45 -12.49
C VAL A 184 14.15 -7.84 -12.57
N THR A 185 13.68 -7.16 -11.54
CA THR A 185 12.37 -6.47 -11.56
C THR A 185 12.31 -5.45 -12.70
N MET A 186 13.33 -4.60 -12.85
CA MET A 186 13.39 -3.58 -13.90
C MET A 186 13.44 -4.21 -15.31
N LEU A 187 14.27 -5.24 -15.49
CA LEU A 187 14.39 -5.93 -16.78
C LEU A 187 13.09 -6.63 -17.16
N CYS A 188 12.43 -7.29 -16.22
CA CYS A 188 11.14 -7.93 -16.46
C CYS A 188 10.04 -6.91 -16.77
N SER A 189 10.01 -5.78 -16.07
CA SER A 189 9.04 -4.72 -16.32
C SER A 189 9.22 -4.08 -17.70
N THR A 190 10.46 -3.88 -18.13
CA THR A 190 10.80 -3.16 -19.36
C THR A 190 10.77 -4.07 -20.58
N TYR A 191 11.47 -5.19 -20.52
CA TYR A 191 11.69 -6.10 -21.65
C TYR A 191 10.84 -7.36 -21.61
N GLY A 192 10.14 -7.59 -20.48
CA GLY A 192 9.30 -8.78 -20.30
C GLY A 192 8.18 -8.85 -21.32
N LYS A 193 7.81 -10.07 -21.72
CA LYS A 193 6.69 -10.35 -22.61
C LYS A 193 5.54 -10.93 -21.78
N LYS A 194 4.29 -10.54 -22.08
CA LYS A 194 3.07 -11.08 -21.44
C LYS A 194 3.21 -11.17 -19.92
N VAL A 195 3.41 -12.39 -19.37
CA VAL A 195 3.48 -12.65 -17.92
C VAL A 195 4.65 -11.93 -17.25
N GLY A 196 5.83 -11.88 -17.86
CA GLY A 196 6.98 -11.20 -17.28
C GLY A 196 6.75 -9.71 -17.04
N LYS A 197 6.01 -9.06 -17.95
CA LYS A 197 5.63 -7.64 -17.79
C LYS A 197 4.50 -7.43 -16.78
N LEU A 198 3.69 -8.46 -16.54
CA LEU A 198 2.54 -8.40 -15.64
C LEU A 198 2.95 -8.53 -14.16
N ILE A 199 3.93 -9.41 -13.86
CA ILE A 199 4.32 -9.74 -12.48
C ILE A 199 5.82 -9.52 -12.21
N PRO A 200 6.41 -8.37 -12.61
CA PRO A 200 7.85 -8.15 -12.54
C PRO A 200 8.39 -8.22 -11.11
N PHE A 201 7.62 -7.74 -10.12
CA PHE A 201 8.01 -7.74 -8.72
C PHE A 201 8.14 -9.17 -8.17
N ILE A 202 7.18 -10.05 -8.47
CA ILE A 202 7.23 -11.46 -8.02
C ILE A 202 8.40 -12.20 -8.64
N ILE A 203 8.67 -11.95 -9.94
CA ILE A 203 9.83 -12.55 -10.62
C ILE A 203 11.13 -12.04 -9.99
N GLY A 204 11.21 -10.74 -9.67
CA GLY A 204 12.35 -10.16 -8.97
C GLY A 204 12.56 -10.76 -7.58
N ILE A 205 11.50 -10.87 -6.78
CA ILE A 205 11.55 -11.51 -5.45
C ILE A 205 12.06 -12.94 -5.58
N PHE A 206 11.50 -13.73 -6.49
CA PHE A 206 11.89 -15.12 -6.70
C PHE A 206 13.38 -15.23 -7.10
N ALA A 207 13.83 -14.41 -8.04
CA ALA A 207 15.23 -14.41 -8.48
C ALA A 207 16.18 -14.00 -7.34
N GLY A 208 15.85 -12.96 -6.57
CA GLY A 208 16.62 -12.55 -5.40
C GLY A 208 16.64 -13.59 -4.29
N TYR A 209 15.51 -14.24 -4.04
CA TYR A 209 15.39 -15.36 -3.10
C TYR A 209 16.28 -16.52 -3.50
N VAL A 210 16.27 -16.93 -4.78
CA VAL A 210 17.15 -17.98 -5.30
C VAL A 210 18.62 -17.60 -5.14
N LEU A 211 18.99 -16.36 -5.46
CA LEU A 211 20.38 -15.90 -5.29
C LEU A 211 20.80 -15.92 -3.82
N ALA A 212 19.97 -15.44 -2.90
CA ALA A 212 20.23 -15.47 -1.46
C ALA A 212 20.39 -16.92 -0.96
N SER A 213 19.56 -17.85 -1.48
CA SER A 213 19.66 -19.27 -1.17
C SER A 213 20.95 -19.90 -1.70
N LEU A 214 21.41 -19.50 -2.88
CA LEU A 214 22.70 -19.94 -3.43
C LEU A 214 23.88 -19.46 -2.56
N PHE A 215 23.86 -18.22 -2.11
CA PHE A 215 24.88 -17.71 -1.17
C PHE A 215 24.85 -18.49 0.17
N ALA A 216 23.67 -18.77 0.72
CA ALA A 216 23.54 -19.56 1.93
C ALA A 216 24.08 -20.99 1.75
N LEU A 217 23.83 -21.62 0.58
CA LEU A 217 24.37 -22.96 0.25
C LEU A 217 25.90 -22.92 0.17
N ILE A 218 26.48 -21.95 -0.54
CA ILE A 218 27.94 -21.76 -0.62
C ILE A 218 28.52 -21.53 0.79
N GLY A 219 27.87 -20.67 1.60
CA GLY A 219 28.28 -20.43 2.99
C GLY A 219 28.34 -21.69 3.83
N LYS A 220 27.34 -22.57 3.69
CA LYS A 220 27.30 -23.89 4.35
C LYS A 220 28.42 -24.80 3.86
N LEU A 221 28.70 -24.84 2.55
CA LEU A 221 29.73 -25.71 1.97
C LEU A 221 31.15 -25.23 2.31
N THR A 222 31.37 -23.91 2.41
CA THR A 222 32.68 -23.31 2.71
C THR A 222 32.93 -23.07 4.19
N GLY A 223 31.93 -23.29 5.04
CA GLY A 223 31.98 -22.96 6.47
C GLY A 223 31.94 -21.46 6.78
N ASN A 224 31.58 -20.62 5.78
CA ASN A 224 31.52 -19.18 5.92
C ASN A 224 30.08 -18.70 6.20
N ALA A 225 29.72 -18.56 7.48
CA ALA A 225 28.37 -18.15 7.90
C ALA A 225 27.98 -16.73 7.42
N SER A 226 28.97 -15.86 7.12
CA SER A 226 28.67 -14.48 6.68
C SER A 226 28.01 -14.42 5.30
N LEU A 227 28.09 -15.47 4.49
CA LEU A 227 27.39 -15.56 3.20
C LEU A 227 25.89 -15.84 3.36
N THR A 228 25.42 -16.21 4.55
CA THR A 228 24.02 -16.51 4.81
C THR A 228 23.26 -15.22 5.18
N VAL A 229 22.33 -14.80 4.33
CA VAL A 229 21.49 -13.60 4.53
C VAL A 229 20.00 -13.92 4.61
N ILE A 230 19.65 -15.20 4.47
CA ILE A 230 18.27 -15.72 4.50
C ILE A 230 18.04 -16.60 5.72
N ASN A 231 16.89 -16.42 6.39
CA ASN A 231 16.48 -17.21 7.53
C ASN A 231 15.33 -18.16 7.14
N TYR A 232 15.56 -19.45 7.23
CA TYR A 232 14.58 -20.49 6.89
C TYR A 232 13.75 -20.98 8.09
N SER A 233 13.88 -20.37 9.28
CA SER A 233 13.24 -20.86 10.50
C SER A 233 11.72 -21.02 10.35
N ALA A 234 11.04 -20.11 9.66
CA ALA A 234 9.60 -20.21 9.43
C ALA A 234 9.20 -21.46 8.63
N LEU A 235 10.02 -21.86 7.64
CA LEU A 235 9.78 -23.08 6.86
C LEU A 235 10.15 -24.35 7.64
N THR A 236 11.28 -24.32 8.36
CA THR A 236 11.76 -25.49 9.09
C THR A 236 10.97 -25.78 10.37
N SER A 237 10.22 -24.81 10.89
CA SER A 237 9.35 -24.97 12.05
C SER A 237 7.96 -25.53 11.71
N LEU A 238 7.65 -25.74 10.42
CA LEU A 238 6.37 -26.34 10.01
C LEU A 238 6.30 -27.81 10.45
N ASP A 239 5.28 -28.13 11.22
CA ASP A 239 4.98 -29.50 11.64
C ASP A 239 3.88 -30.09 10.75
N PHE A 240 4.30 -30.84 9.74
CA PHE A 240 3.39 -31.53 8.82
C PHE A 240 2.69 -32.75 9.43
N THR A 241 2.91 -33.07 10.70
CA THR A 241 2.14 -34.10 11.41
C THR A 241 0.82 -33.55 11.94
N SER A 242 0.71 -32.26 12.06
CA SER A 242 -0.49 -31.54 12.50
C SER A 242 -1.18 -30.78 11.36
N PHE A 243 -2.49 -30.53 11.49
CA PHE A 243 -3.25 -29.75 10.50
C PHE A 243 -2.71 -28.31 10.37
N SER A 244 -2.19 -27.75 11.46
CA SER A 244 -1.63 -26.38 11.47
C SER A 244 -0.38 -26.24 10.58
N GLY A 245 0.35 -27.32 10.30
CA GLY A 245 1.44 -27.33 9.34
C GLY A 245 0.99 -27.12 7.89
N TYR A 246 -0.26 -27.42 7.57
CA TYR A 246 -0.84 -27.21 6.24
C TYR A 246 -1.68 -25.93 6.16
N MET A 247 -2.52 -25.68 7.18
CA MET A 247 -3.40 -24.53 7.23
C MET A 247 -3.46 -23.95 8.63
N SER A 248 -3.32 -22.63 8.72
CA SER A 248 -3.43 -21.88 9.98
C SER A 248 -4.17 -20.57 9.78
N LEU A 249 -4.87 -20.13 10.82
CA LEU A 249 -5.47 -18.81 10.82
C LEU A 249 -4.39 -17.73 10.95
N PRO A 250 -4.50 -16.61 10.20
CA PRO A 250 -3.63 -15.47 10.39
C PRO A 250 -3.71 -14.91 11.82
N LYS A 251 -2.64 -14.28 12.26
CA LYS A 251 -2.62 -13.54 13.53
C LYS A 251 -3.39 -12.24 13.35
N PHE A 252 -4.71 -12.28 13.53
CA PHE A 252 -5.56 -11.12 13.34
C PHE A 252 -5.23 -10.01 14.35
N THR A 253 -5.23 -8.77 13.88
CA THR A 253 -4.81 -7.60 14.65
C THR A 253 -5.66 -7.39 15.90
N PHE A 254 -6.98 -7.59 15.82
CA PHE A 254 -7.85 -7.49 17.00
C PHE A 254 -7.56 -8.54 18.06
N LEU A 255 -7.06 -9.73 17.68
CA LEU A 255 -6.63 -10.76 18.62
C LEU A 255 -5.29 -10.41 19.26
N LEU A 256 -4.34 -9.83 18.47
CA LEU A 256 -3.06 -9.34 18.99
C LEU A 256 -3.24 -8.20 20.00
N GLY A 257 -4.22 -7.33 19.75
CA GLY A 257 -4.58 -6.25 20.68
C GLY A 257 -5.27 -6.74 21.95
N GLY A 258 -6.07 -7.79 21.85
CA GLY A 258 -6.81 -8.35 22.99
C GLY A 258 -7.66 -7.33 23.76
N THR A 259 -8.24 -7.76 24.86
CA THR A 259 -9.05 -6.87 25.72
C THR A 259 -8.21 -5.89 26.54
N GLU A 260 -7.01 -6.29 26.94
CA GLU A 260 -6.10 -5.45 27.74
C GLU A 260 -5.56 -4.27 26.92
N GLY A 261 -5.22 -4.50 25.63
CA GLY A 261 -4.81 -3.40 24.75
C GLY A 261 -5.93 -2.38 24.53
N LEU A 262 -7.19 -2.82 24.44
CA LEU A 262 -8.33 -1.92 24.30
C LEU A 262 -8.54 -1.06 25.56
N LYS A 263 -8.45 -1.65 26.75
CA LYS A 263 -8.58 -0.95 28.03
C LYS A 263 -7.47 0.08 28.26
N ALA A 264 -6.29 -0.14 27.66
CA ALA A 264 -5.15 0.76 27.75
C ALA A 264 -5.30 2.03 26.88
N VAL A 265 -6.28 2.09 25.97
CA VAL A 265 -6.49 3.25 25.08
C VAL A 265 -6.97 4.46 25.91
N THR A 266 -6.17 5.51 25.90
CA THR A 266 -6.43 6.78 26.61
C THR A 266 -6.86 7.89 25.67
N GLY A 267 -7.50 8.96 26.20
CA GLY A 267 -7.86 10.13 25.40
C GLY A 267 -6.65 10.83 24.74
N LYS A 268 -5.49 10.85 25.41
CA LYS A 268 -4.24 11.37 24.82
C LYS A 268 -3.78 10.50 23.66
N TYR A 269 -3.89 9.18 23.77
CA TYR A 269 -3.55 8.27 22.70
C TYR A 269 -4.49 8.41 21.50
N LEU A 270 -5.80 8.58 21.74
CA LEU A 270 -6.76 8.86 20.66
C LEU A 270 -6.41 10.14 19.91
N LEU A 271 -5.95 11.19 20.58
CA LEU A 271 -5.51 12.41 19.93
C LEU A 271 -4.25 12.19 19.05
N THR A 272 -3.30 11.38 19.52
CA THR A 272 -2.12 10.97 18.72
C THR A 272 -2.55 10.24 17.45
N LEU A 273 -3.48 9.30 17.56
CA LEU A 273 -4.01 8.56 16.41
C LEU A 273 -4.77 9.48 15.44
N PHE A 274 -5.59 10.40 15.96
CA PHE A 274 -6.32 11.37 15.15
C PHE A 274 -5.37 12.20 14.27
N THR A 275 -4.34 12.77 14.86
CA THR A 275 -3.35 13.59 14.13
C THR A 275 -2.48 12.79 13.17
N ALA A 276 -2.29 11.50 13.43
CA ALA A 276 -1.52 10.62 12.55
C ALA A 276 -2.33 10.11 11.35
N TYR A 277 -3.61 9.81 11.51
CA TYR A 277 -4.41 9.13 10.49
C TYR A 277 -5.31 10.07 9.69
N VAL A 278 -5.96 11.06 10.34
CA VAL A 278 -6.94 11.92 9.68
C VAL A 278 -6.34 12.73 8.54
N PRO A 279 -5.19 13.42 8.68
CA PRO A 279 -4.59 14.13 7.55
C PRO A 279 -4.17 13.21 6.40
N VAL A 280 -3.67 12.01 6.72
CA VAL A 280 -3.28 11.02 5.70
C VAL A 280 -4.49 10.50 4.93
N ALA A 281 -5.66 10.39 5.56
CA ALA A 281 -6.89 10.01 4.86
C ALA A 281 -7.22 10.94 3.70
N PHE A 282 -6.96 12.24 3.80
CA PHE A 282 -7.13 13.18 2.68
C PHE A 282 -6.13 12.93 1.55
N VAL A 283 -4.91 12.50 1.87
CA VAL A 283 -3.90 12.13 0.85
C VAL A 283 -4.35 10.89 0.09
N VAL A 284 -4.78 9.86 0.82
CA VAL A 284 -5.24 8.59 0.23
C VAL A 284 -6.56 8.79 -0.54
N PHE A 285 -7.42 9.72 -0.10
CA PHE A 285 -8.57 10.16 -0.89
C PHE A 285 -8.18 10.73 -2.26
N ALA A 286 -7.11 11.53 -2.31
CA ALA A 286 -6.62 12.07 -3.58
C ALA A 286 -6.05 10.97 -4.49
N GLU A 287 -5.35 9.97 -3.91
CA GLU A 287 -4.88 8.77 -4.60
C GLU A 287 -6.07 7.98 -5.16
N HIS A 288 -7.10 7.72 -4.35
CA HIS A 288 -8.34 7.07 -4.77
C HIS A 288 -9.01 7.76 -5.97
N LEU A 289 -9.07 9.09 -5.94
CA LEU A 289 -9.64 9.88 -7.05
C LEU A 289 -8.82 9.74 -8.33
N ALA A 290 -7.49 9.79 -8.22
CA ALA A 290 -6.57 9.61 -9.34
C ALA A 290 -6.68 8.22 -9.95
N ASP A 291 -6.72 7.19 -9.12
CA ASP A 291 -6.87 5.79 -9.51
C ASP A 291 -8.19 5.56 -10.27
N HIS A 292 -9.29 6.13 -9.79
CA HIS A 292 -10.59 6.00 -10.47
C HIS A 292 -10.64 6.78 -11.78
N LYS A 293 -9.98 7.93 -11.89
CA LYS A 293 -9.82 8.64 -13.17
C LYS A 293 -9.00 7.81 -14.16
N ASN A 294 -7.90 7.22 -13.71
CA ASN A 294 -7.06 6.36 -14.54
C ASN A 294 -7.80 5.08 -14.99
N LEU A 295 -8.47 4.41 -14.04
CA LEU A 295 -9.26 3.23 -14.34
C LEU A 295 -10.42 3.55 -15.30
N SER A 296 -11.10 4.71 -15.14
CA SER A 296 -12.15 5.19 -16.04
C SER A 296 -11.65 5.32 -17.48
N ALA A 297 -10.44 5.85 -17.67
CA ALA A 297 -9.82 5.96 -18.99
C ALA A 297 -9.52 4.59 -19.62
N ILE A 298 -9.16 3.59 -18.80
CA ILE A 298 -8.88 2.22 -19.24
C ILE A 298 -10.17 1.49 -19.62
N VAL A 299 -11.20 1.59 -18.77
CA VAL A 299 -12.46 0.84 -18.97
C VAL A 299 -13.44 1.54 -19.92
N GLY A 300 -13.18 2.80 -20.28
CA GLY A 300 -14.02 3.57 -21.19
C GLY A 300 -15.35 4.04 -20.59
N THR A 301 -15.50 4.02 -19.26
CA THR A 301 -16.67 4.50 -18.52
C THR A 301 -16.27 5.37 -17.35
N ASN A 302 -17.03 6.43 -17.08
CA ASN A 302 -16.72 7.34 -15.97
C ASN A 302 -17.12 6.72 -14.63
N LEU A 303 -16.17 6.09 -13.93
CA LEU A 303 -16.41 5.46 -12.64
C LEU A 303 -16.71 6.46 -11.50
N LEU A 304 -16.43 7.76 -11.72
CA LEU A 304 -16.82 8.81 -10.78
C LEU A 304 -18.33 9.11 -10.84
N GLU A 305 -18.99 8.72 -11.94
CA GLU A 305 -20.44 8.86 -12.14
C GLU A 305 -21.16 7.52 -11.88
N GLU A 306 -20.64 6.41 -12.42
CA GLU A 306 -21.18 5.06 -12.23
C GLU A 306 -20.04 4.06 -11.95
N PRO A 307 -20.00 3.46 -10.75
CA PRO A 307 -20.96 3.44 -9.62
C PRO A 307 -21.06 4.74 -8.82
N GLY A 308 -20.22 5.72 -9.13
CA GLY A 308 -20.15 7.01 -8.50
C GLY A 308 -19.15 7.09 -7.34
N LEU A 309 -18.49 8.25 -7.22
CA LEU A 309 -17.44 8.50 -6.22
C LEU A 309 -17.92 8.24 -4.78
N THR A 310 -19.18 8.54 -4.47
CA THR A 310 -19.77 8.25 -3.15
C THR A 310 -19.67 6.76 -2.79
N ARG A 311 -19.98 5.86 -3.72
CA ARG A 311 -19.95 4.41 -3.45
C ARG A 311 -18.54 3.87 -3.37
N THR A 312 -17.66 4.33 -4.24
CA THR A 312 -16.27 3.89 -4.22
C THR A 312 -15.56 4.34 -2.95
N LEU A 313 -15.82 5.56 -2.48
CA LEU A 313 -15.29 6.06 -1.19
C LEU A 313 -15.87 5.31 0.01
N LEU A 314 -17.18 5.04 0.04
CA LEU A 314 -17.77 4.25 1.11
C LEU A 314 -17.17 2.84 1.15
N GLY A 315 -17.00 2.21 -0.02
CA GLY A 315 -16.41 0.89 -0.13
C GLY A 315 -14.95 0.85 0.33
N ASP A 316 -14.16 1.84 -0.05
CA ASP A 316 -12.77 1.97 0.34
C ASP A 316 -12.64 2.26 1.85
N GLY A 317 -13.39 3.24 2.37
CA GLY A 317 -13.38 3.59 3.79
C GLY A 317 -13.79 2.44 4.71
N VAL A 318 -14.93 1.79 4.43
CA VAL A 318 -15.39 0.64 5.23
C VAL A 318 -14.47 -0.58 5.01
N GLY A 319 -14.00 -0.79 3.76
CA GLY A 319 -13.01 -1.82 3.44
C GLY A 319 -11.72 -1.65 4.25
N THR A 320 -11.20 -0.42 4.35
CA THR A 320 -10.04 -0.05 5.17
C THR A 320 -10.23 -0.36 6.65
N MET A 321 -11.39 -0.01 7.22
CA MET A 321 -11.71 -0.30 8.63
C MET A 321 -11.67 -1.81 8.90
N ILE A 322 -12.35 -2.59 8.05
CA ILE A 322 -12.48 -4.04 8.23
C ILE A 322 -11.14 -4.73 7.96
N SER A 323 -10.44 -4.35 6.88
CA SER A 323 -9.15 -4.95 6.55
C SER A 323 -8.13 -4.77 7.66
N THR A 324 -8.10 -3.59 8.30
CA THR A 324 -7.17 -3.29 9.39
C THR A 324 -7.49 -4.09 10.64
N ALA A 325 -8.77 -4.32 10.94
CA ALA A 325 -9.15 -5.17 12.07
C ALA A 325 -8.58 -6.58 11.95
N PHE A 326 -8.59 -7.14 10.75
CA PHE A 326 -8.01 -8.47 10.48
C PHE A 326 -6.51 -8.38 10.20
N GLY A 327 -6.07 -7.55 9.26
CA GLY A 327 -4.72 -7.54 8.69
C GLY A 327 -3.74 -6.53 9.29
N GLY A 328 -4.20 -5.62 10.13
CA GLY A 328 -3.37 -4.56 10.73
C GLY A 328 -3.00 -3.43 9.78
N CYS A 329 -3.24 -3.55 8.49
CA CYS A 329 -2.87 -2.56 7.48
C CYS A 329 -4.13 -1.89 6.92
N PRO A 330 -4.24 -0.53 7.00
CA PRO A 330 -5.25 0.20 6.24
C PRO A 330 -5.08 -0.06 4.75
N ASN A 331 -6.19 -0.25 4.04
CA ASN A 331 -6.18 -0.50 2.61
C ASN A 331 -6.39 0.78 1.80
N THR A 332 -6.06 0.72 0.51
CA THR A 332 -6.41 1.69 -0.52
C THR A 332 -6.54 1.01 -1.86
N THR A 333 -7.06 1.71 -2.87
CA THR A 333 -7.02 1.24 -4.26
C THR A 333 -5.59 1.07 -4.73
N TYR A 334 -5.33 0.00 -5.52
CA TYR A 334 -3.98 -0.31 -5.98
C TYR A 334 -3.76 0.05 -7.45
N GLY A 335 -2.75 0.87 -7.70
CA GLY A 335 -2.28 1.18 -9.06
C GLY A 335 -1.81 -0.06 -9.82
N GLU A 336 -1.21 -1.03 -9.13
CA GLU A 336 -0.82 -2.33 -9.70
C GLU A 336 -2.02 -3.14 -10.16
N SER A 337 -3.13 -3.09 -9.43
CA SER A 337 -4.39 -3.71 -9.82
C SER A 337 -4.92 -3.07 -11.10
N ILE A 338 -4.90 -1.75 -11.19
CA ILE A 338 -5.32 -0.98 -12.37
C ILE A 338 -4.37 -1.29 -13.56
N GLY A 339 -3.07 -1.34 -13.30
CA GLY A 339 -2.08 -1.74 -14.30
C GLY A 339 -2.31 -3.16 -14.84
N CYS A 340 -2.71 -4.09 -13.96
CA CYS A 340 -3.07 -5.44 -14.36
C CYS A 340 -4.31 -5.45 -15.27
N VAL A 341 -5.36 -4.67 -14.96
CA VAL A 341 -6.53 -4.49 -15.82
C VAL A 341 -6.11 -3.99 -17.21
N ALA A 342 -5.24 -2.97 -17.26
CA ALA A 342 -4.76 -2.40 -18.52
C ALA A 342 -3.96 -3.41 -19.37
N ILE A 343 -3.04 -4.16 -18.75
CA ILE A 343 -2.16 -5.12 -19.45
C ILE A 343 -2.95 -6.34 -19.92
N THR A 344 -3.83 -6.88 -19.06
CA THR A 344 -4.61 -8.08 -19.36
C THR A 344 -5.83 -7.78 -20.23
N ARG A 345 -6.23 -6.50 -20.32
CA ARG A 345 -7.48 -6.04 -20.95
C ARG A 345 -8.72 -6.71 -20.37
N ASN A 346 -8.65 -7.11 -19.10
CA ASN A 346 -9.74 -7.75 -18.36
C ASN A 346 -10.20 -6.83 -17.23
N ALA A 347 -11.35 -6.20 -17.40
CA ALA A 347 -12.02 -5.38 -16.42
C ALA A 347 -13.16 -6.11 -15.68
N SER A 348 -13.27 -7.43 -15.84
CA SER A 348 -14.34 -8.21 -15.20
C SER A 348 -14.20 -8.18 -13.67
N THR A 349 -15.21 -7.67 -12.99
CA THR A 349 -15.27 -7.69 -11.52
C THR A 349 -15.36 -9.09 -10.95
N VAL A 350 -15.84 -10.08 -11.72
CA VAL A 350 -15.81 -11.50 -11.31
C VAL A 350 -14.36 -11.98 -11.10
N SER A 351 -13.41 -11.50 -11.91
CA SER A 351 -12.00 -11.80 -11.73
C SER A 351 -11.43 -11.14 -10.45
N ILE A 352 -11.92 -9.96 -10.05
CA ILE A 352 -11.53 -9.31 -8.79
C ILE A 352 -12.11 -10.06 -7.59
N TRP A 353 -13.38 -10.51 -7.64
CA TRP A 353 -13.96 -11.41 -6.65
C TRP A 353 -13.11 -12.70 -6.50
N GLY A 354 -12.73 -13.29 -7.63
CA GLY A 354 -11.83 -14.46 -7.65
C GLY A 354 -10.48 -14.17 -7.02
N CYS A 355 -9.86 -13.02 -7.34
CA CYS A 355 -8.60 -12.58 -6.75
C CYS A 355 -8.70 -12.45 -5.22
N ALA A 356 -9.73 -11.76 -4.72
CA ALA A 356 -9.96 -11.59 -3.28
C ALA A 356 -10.17 -12.95 -2.57
N SER A 357 -10.91 -13.88 -3.22
CA SER A 357 -11.09 -15.24 -2.69
C SER A 357 -9.78 -16.01 -2.60
N ILE A 358 -8.97 -15.98 -3.68
CA ILE A 358 -7.66 -16.66 -3.69
C ILE A 358 -6.71 -16.02 -2.67
N CYS A 359 -6.76 -14.69 -2.52
CA CYS A 359 -5.95 -13.97 -1.54
C CYS A 359 -6.24 -14.44 -0.11
N ILE A 360 -7.51 -14.58 0.25
CA ILE A 360 -7.94 -15.13 1.55
C ILE A 360 -7.48 -16.58 1.69
N ILE A 361 -7.67 -17.43 0.68
CA ILE A 361 -7.24 -18.82 0.73
C ILE A 361 -5.72 -18.92 0.90
N PHE A 362 -4.95 -18.15 0.14
CA PHE A 362 -3.48 -18.14 0.23
C PHE A 362 -3.00 -17.72 1.62
N SER A 363 -3.70 -16.79 2.28
CA SER A 363 -3.37 -16.36 3.64
C SER A 363 -3.51 -17.47 4.70
N LEU A 364 -4.27 -18.53 4.40
CA LEU A 364 -4.50 -19.66 5.30
C LEU A 364 -3.53 -20.83 5.08
N ILE A 365 -2.80 -20.86 3.95
CA ILE A 365 -1.90 -21.95 3.58
C ILE A 365 -0.56 -21.77 4.28
N SER A 366 -0.31 -22.53 5.37
CA SER A 366 0.88 -22.39 6.22
C SER A 366 2.20 -22.48 5.44
N PRO A 367 2.43 -23.43 4.51
CA PRO A 367 3.67 -23.48 3.74
C PRO A 367 3.92 -22.24 2.89
N LEU A 368 2.87 -21.68 2.29
CA LEU A 368 2.98 -20.45 1.49
C LEU A 368 3.30 -19.25 2.37
N VAL A 369 2.63 -19.13 3.52
CA VAL A 369 2.88 -18.08 4.50
C VAL A 369 4.31 -18.16 5.02
N ALA A 370 4.76 -19.35 5.42
CA ALA A 370 6.13 -19.56 5.86
C ALA A 370 7.17 -19.20 4.79
N LEU A 371 6.89 -19.53 3.52
CA LEU A 371 7.74 -19.09 2.39
C LEU A 371 7.84 -17.57 2.30
N LEU A 372 6.72 -16.85 2.41
CA LEU A 372 6.71 -15.39 2.38
C LEU A 372 7.49 -14.78 3.55
N GLU A 373 7.42 -15.39 4.74
CA GLU A 373 8.14 -14.93 5.93
C GLU A 373 9.66 -15.20 5.86
N THR A 374 10.12 -16.11 4.98
CA THR A 374 11.55 -16.35 4.75
C THR A 374 12.17 -15.39 3.72
N ILE A 375 11.39 -14.53 3.04
CA ILE A 375 11.93 -13.59 2.07
C ILE A 375 12.89 -12.62 2.79
N PRO A 376 14.18 -12.57 2.39
CA PRO A 376 15.15 -11.73 3.06
C PRO A 376 14.83 -10.23 2.97
N SER A 377 15.15 -9.47 4.03
CA SER A 377 14.95 -8.01 4.04
C SER A 377 15.61 -7.32 2.85
N CYS A 378 16.81 -7.75 2.44
CA CYS A 378 17.50 -7.19 1.28
C CYS A 378 16.76 -7.41 -0.05
N VAL A 379 16.11 -8.56 -0.21
CA VAL A 379 15.26 -8.86 -1.39
C VAL A 379 14.04 -7.94 -1.40
N MET A 380 13.38 -7.79 -0.24
CA MET A 380 12.27 -6.84 -0.10
C MET A 380 12.71 -5.40 -0.32
N GLY A 381 13.89 -5.01 0.18
CA GLY A 381 14.49 -3.70 -0.07
C GLY A 381 14.64 -3.40 -1.57
N GLY A 382 15.12 -4.37 -2.35
CA GLY A 382 15.24 -4.26 -3.80
C GLY A 382 13.90 -3.99 -4.49
N VAL A 383 12.85 -4.67 -4.07
CA VAL A 383 11.48 -4.44 -4.56
C VAL A 383 10.96 -3.07 -4.11
N CYS A 384 11.17 -2.71 -2.85
CA CYS A 384 10.68 -1.45 -2.27
C CYS A 384 11.29 -0.22 -2.96
N VAL A 385 12.56 -0.27 -3.40
CA VAL A 385 13.15 0.81 -4.21
C VAL A 385 12.32 1.09 -5.46
N ALA A 386 11.89 0.04 -6.18
CA ALA A 386 11.05 0.23 -7.36
C ALA A 386 9.62 0.66 -6.99
N LEU A 387 9.00 0.06 -5.97
CA LEU A 387 7.62 0.39 -5.55
C LEU A 387 7.52 1.84 -5.07
N TYR A 388 8.41 2.29 -4.19
CA TYR A 388 8.41 3.68 -3.70
C TYR A 388 8.75 4.67 -4.80
N GLY A 389 9.67 4.28 -5.71
CA GLY A 389 9.94 5.05 -6.91
C GLY A 389 8.70 5.23 -7.79
N PHE A 390 7.90 4.20 -7.98
CA PHE A 390 6.66 4.30 -8.76
C PHE A 390 5.62 5.20 -8.10
N ILE A 391 5.48 5.16 -6.76
CA ILE A 391 4.60 6.08 -6.02
C ILE A 391 5.08 7.52 -6.22
N ALA A 392 6.37 7.79 -6.04
CA ALA A 392 6.94 9.13 -6.22
C ALA A 392 6.73 9.64 -7.66
N VAL A 393 7.00 8.81 -8.67
CA VAL A 393 6.80 9.16 -10.08
C VAL A 393 5.32 9.36 -10.41
N SER A 394 4.40 8.62 -9.80
CA SER A 394 2.96 8.84 -9.95
C SER A 394 2.56 10.23 -9.48
N GLY A 395 3.06 10.67 -8.32
CA GLY A 395 2.88 12.03 -7.83
C GLY A 395 3.47 13.08 -8.78
N PHE A 396 4.66 12.85 -9.32
CA PHE A 396 5.26 13.75 -10.31
C PHE A 396 4.46 13.84 -11.61
N LYS A 397 3.87 12.75 -12.09
CA LYS A 397 2.98 12.78 -13.28
C LYS A 397 1.75 13.67 -13.05
N MET A 398 1.15 13.63 -11.86
CA MET A 398 0.05 14.52 -11.51
C MET A 398 0.53 15.98 -11.46
N PHE A 399 1.73 16.21 -10.96
CA PHE A 399 2.35 17.51 -10.83
C PHE A 399 2.76 18.13 -12.18
N GLN A 400 3.01 17.35 -13.23
CA GLN A 400 3.31 17.84 -14.58
C GLN A 400 2.22 18.72 -15.18
N GLN A 401 1.00 18.66 -14.68
CA GLN A 401 -0.12 19.49 -15.15
C GLN A 401 -0.13 20.90 -14.52
N VAL A 402 0.82 21.18 -13.62
CA VAL A 402 0.87 22.42 -12.85
C VAL A 402 1.79 23.42 -13.55
N ASP A 403 1.29 24.64 -13.78
CA ASP A 403 2.12 25.74 -14.27
C ASP A 403 2.99 26.31 -13.13
N LEU A 404 4.28 25.99 -13.18
CA LEU A 404 5.28 26.43 -12.19
C LEU A 404 5.82 27.84 -12.43
N ASN A 405 5.42 28.52 -13.51
CA ASN A 405 5.75 29.93 -13.71
C ASN A 405 4.92 30.84 -12.77
N LYS A 406 3.81 30.32 -12.25
CA LYS A 406 3.03 31.02 -11.23
C LYS A 406 3.71 30.90 -9.87
N ASN A 407 4.06 32.04 -9.25
CA ASN A 407 4.73 32.09 -7.96
C ASN A 407 3.98 31.30 -6.86
N LYS A 408 2.65 31.40 -6.83
CA LYS A 408 1.81 30.63 -5.93
C LYS A 408 2.09 29.14 -6.02
N ASN A 409 2.06 28.57 -7.23
CA ASN A 409 2.27 27.14 -7.45
C ASN A 409 3.69 26.72 -7.07
N LEU A 410 4.67 27.57 -7.39
CA LEU A 410 6.08 27.35 -7.02
C LEU A 410 6.24 27.27 -5.50
N PHE A 411 5.67 28.21 -4.74
CA PHE A 411 5.76 28.20 -3.28
C PHE A 411 5.03 27.01 -2.65
N VAL A 412 3.81 26.69 -3.11
CA VAL A 412 3.05 25.54 -2.58
C VAL A 412 3.83 24.25 -2.78
N ALA A 413 4.35 24.01 -3.98
CA ALA A 413 5.14 22.84 -4.29
C ALA A 413 6.45 22.79 -3.47
N SER A 414 7.18 23.91 -3.39
CA SER A 414 8.44 24.00 -2.64
C SER A 414 8.25 23.68 -1.17
N VAL A 415 7.20 24.23 -0.54
CA VAL A 415 6.88 23.95 0.87
C VAL A 415 6.61 22.46 1.08
N ILE A 416 5.78 21.84 0.23
CA ILE A 416 5.45 20.43 0.35
C ILE A 416 6.69 19.55 0.18
N PHE A 417 7.49 19.77 -0.89
CA PHE A 417 8.66 18.94 -1.15
C PHE A 417 9.72 19.07 -0.07
N ILE A 418 10.05 20.28 0.34
CA ILE A 418 11.14 20.48 1.32
C ILE A 418 10.74 19.98 2.70
N THR A 419 9.51 20.25 3.16
CA THR A 419 9.04 19.73 4.46
C THR A 419 8.89 18.20 4.44
N GLY A 420 8.46 17.65 3.30
CA GLY A 420 8.31 16.22 3.11
C GLY A 420 9.64 15.48 3.02
N VAL A 421 10.56 15.88 2.14
CA VAL A 421 11.88 15.26 1.99
C VAL A 421 12.73 15.49 3.25
N GLY A 422 12.62 16.68 3.86
CA GLY A 422 13.32 17.03 5.10
C GLY A 422 12.83 16.28 6.33
N GLY A 423 11.77 15.47 6.20
CA GLY A 423 11.28 14.63 7.30
C GLY A 423 10.67 15.43 8.44
N MET A 424 10.01 16.58 8.16
CA MET A 424 9.42 17.43 9.18
C MET A 424 8.44 16.67 10.07
N VAL A 425 8.69 16.74 11.38
CA VAL A 425 7.82 16.18 12.42
C VAL A 425 7.56 17.26 13.45
N VAL A 426 6.28 17.50 13.74
CA VAL A 426 5.86 18.48 14.76
C VAL A 426 5.32 17.74 15.97
N ARG A 427 5.84 18.04 17.16
CA ARG A 427 5.45 17.40 18.41
C ARG A 427 4.80 18.40 19.37
N PHE A 428 3.63 18.05 19.86
CA PHE A 428 2.92 18.77 20.90
C PHE A 428 2.66 17.82 22.08
N GLY A 429 3.64 17.73 22.98
CA GLY A 429 3.62 16.73 24.05
C GLY A 429 3.66 15.30 23.50
N ALA A 430 2.63 14.51 23.73
CA ALA A 430 2.50 13.14 23.23
C ALA A 430 1.96 13.06 21.78
N VAL A 431 1.50 14.19 21.24
CA VAL A 431 0.93 14.24 19.88
C VAL A 431 2.05 14.49 18.88
N GLU A 432 2.15 13.64 17.87
CA GLU A 432 3.16 13.74 16.79
C GLU A 432 2.45 13.81 15.44
N ILE A 433 2.69 14.91 14.70
CA ILE A 433 2.27 15.05 13.30
C ILE A 433 3.47 14.71 12.43
N ARG A 434 3.35 13.63 11.66
CA ARG A 434 4.46 13.13 10.83
C ARG A 434 4.52 13.79 9.46
N THR A 435 5.63 13.56 8.80
CA THR A 435 6.12 14.15 7.57
C THR A 435 5.06 14.40 6.50
N VAL A 436 4.33 13.37 6.07
CA VAL A 436 3.34 13.48 4.99
C VAL A 436 2.17 14.38 5.40
N ALA A 437 1.71 14.24 6.65
CA ALA A 437 0.65 15.08 7.21
C ALA A 437 1.10 16.55 7.33
N CYS A 438 2.33 16.79 7.82
CA CYS A 438 2.91 18.13 7.90
C CYS A 438 3.01 18.78 6.50
N ALA A 439 3.51 18.05 5.52
CA ALA A 439 3.66 18.54 4.15
C ALA A 439 2.30 18.91 3.54
N LEU A 440 1.28 18.05 3.71
CA LEU A 440 -0.08 18.32 3.23
C LEU A 440 -0.69 19.57 3.89
N ILE A 441 -0.64 19.63 5.23
CA ILE A 441 -1.22 20.76 5.99
C ILE A 441 -0.56 22.07 5.57
N LEU A 442 0.77 22.13 5.51
CA LEU A 442 1.51 23.31 5.10
C LEU A 442 1.24 23.67 3.64
N GLY A 443 1.11 22.68 2.75
CA GLY A 443 0.73 22.89 1.36
C GLY A 443 -0.65 23.53 1.23
N ILE A 444 -1.65 23.01 1.95
CA ILE A 444 -3.00 23.58 1.96
C ILE A 444 -2.99 25.02 2.52
N LEU A 445 -2.31 25.23 3.65
CA LEU A 445 -2.21 26.58 4.25
C LEU A 445 -1.53 27.56 3.29
N THR A 446 -0.41 27.18 2.66
CA THR A 446 0.27 28.02 1.67
C THR A 446 -0.64 28.33 0.48
N ASN A 447 -1.38 27.34 -0.03
CA ASN A 447 -2.31 27.53 -1.14
C ASN A 447 -3.46 28.50 -0.77
N ILE A 448 -3.97 28.43 0.46
CA ILE A 448 -5.00 29.36 0.95
C ILE A 448 -4.43 30.76 1.12
N MET A 449 -3.26 30.90 1.75
CA MET A 449 -2.59 32.20 1.96
C MET A 449 -2.33 32.93 0.64
N LEU A 450 -1.95 32.19 -0.40
CA LEU A 450 -1.63 32.73 -1.72
C LEU A 450 -2.84 32.76 -2.68
N SER A 451 -4.05 32.48 -2.19
CA SER A 451 -5.26 32.44 -3.04
C SER A 451 -5.68 33.79 -3.62
N GLY A 452 -5.16 34.89 -3.08
CA GLY A 452 -5.41 36.26 -3.56
C GLY A 452 -4.52 36.70 -4.72
N GLU A 453 -3.56 35.90 -5.18
CA GLU A 453 -2.74 36.19 -6.35
C GLU A 453 -3.66 36.31 -7.58
N LYS A 454 -3.78 37.51 -8.14
CA LYS A 454 -4.48 37.72 -9.42
C LYS A 454 -3.57 37.20 -10.52
N ASP A 455 -4.12 36.42 -11.44
CA ASP A 455 -3.42 36.05 -12.68
C ASP A 455 -2.99 37.33 -13.39
N SER A 456 -1.71 37.69 -13.30
CA SER A 456 -1.10 38.85 -13.99
C SER A 456 -0.67 38.45 -15.39
#